data_9ce96b80b1ecdbe5d20c73f26e58f2e8
#
_entry.id   9ce96b80b1ecdbe5d20c73f26e58f2e8
#
_cell.length_a   1.000
_cell.length_b   1.000
_cell.length_c   1.000
_cell.angle_alpha   90.00
_cell.angle_beta   90.00
_cell.angle_gamma   90.00
#
_symmetry.space_group_name_H-M   'P 1'
#
loop_
_entity.id
_entity.type
_entity.pdbx_description
1 polymer ?
#
loop_
_entity_poly.entity_id
_entity_poly.type
_entity_poly.pdbx_seq_one_letter_code
_entity_poly.pdbx_strand_id
1 'polypeptide(L)'
;MPSERLAPLLAQLDTSWQELRERLDGMTDDEFVWEPAPGAFAVRRDGDAWAHDRERGPAVGSVRTIAWLAGHVGSGCLLRAEYTVGDHLLADDDLVWPGTAAEGVAFMEEGIRAWRDGLGQMTDEDAATIGRSQYPGGLDRDLPLIDIVWWQNRELIHHGAEMACLRDLYGALATPPPSETPMGDAHTSGIRETVDRMERRLAADDDERTARLMAAYERLIPRFEADLGDERDVLLSRGAALMLVREAARRR
;
A
#
# COMPACT_ATOMS: atom_id res chain seq x y z
N MET A 1 -1.64 29.23 -22.95
CA MET A 1 -0.40 28.51 -22.63
C MET A 1 -0.76 27.44 -21.58
N PRO A 2 -0.18 26.23 -21.62
CA PRO A 2 -0.40 25.23 -20.59
C PRO A 2 -0.15 25.82 -19.19
N SER A 3 -0.87 25.31 -18.20
CA SER A 3 -0.82 25.83 -16.84
C SER A 3 0.53 25.55 -16.16
N GLU A 4 1.19 26.60 -15.69
CA GLU A 4 2.39 26.47 -14.86
C GLU A 4 2.06 25.90 -13.47
N ARG A 5 0.82 26.12 -12.97
CA ARG A 5 0.34 25.61 -11.69
C ARG A 5 0.07 24.11 -11.72
N LEU A 6 -0.36 23.56 -12.86
CA LEU A 6 -0.57 22.13 -13.04
C LEU A 6 0.72 21.37 -13.37
N ALA A 7 1.75 22.03 -13.90
CA ALA A 7 2.98 21.38 -14.33
C ALA A 7 3.62 20.44 -13.28
N PRO A 8 3.78 20.83 -11.99
CA PRO A 8 4.33 19.93 -10.97
C PRO A 8 3.41 18.75 -10.65
N LEU A 9 2.09 18.91 -10.75
CA LEU A 9 1.12 17.83 -10.53
C LEU A 9 1.12 16.86 -11.70
N LEU A 10 1.28 17.32 -12.94
CA LEU A 10 1.46 16.47 -14.11
C LEU A 10 2.75 15.67 -14.03
N ALA A 11 3.85 16.28 -13.60
CA ALA A 11 5.10 15.58 -13.38
C ALA A 11 4.99 14.51 -12.28
N GLN A 12 4.25 14.78 -11.19
CA GLN A 12 3.95 13.80 -10.15
C GLN A 12 3.11 12.64 -10.70
N LEU A 13 2.06 12.94 -11.50
CA LEU A 13 1.22 11.93 -12.14
C LEU A 13 2.08 11.00 -13.02
N ASP A 14 2.89 11.59 -13.91
CA ASP A 14 3.76 10.86 -14.83
C ASP A 14 4.75 9.95 -14.07
N THR A 15 5.40 10.47 -13.02
CA THR A 15 6.35 9.68 -12.19
C THR A 15 5.63 8.56 -11.45
N SER A 16 4.52 8.87 -10.78
CA SER A 16 3.77 7.87 -9.99
C SER A 16 3.21 6.76 -10.87
N TRP A 17 2.77 7.09 -12.09
CA TRP A 17 2.31 6.07 -13.04
C TRP A 17 3.46 5.20 -13.54
N GLN A 18 4.59 5.79 -13.87
CA GLN A 18 5.76 5.04 -14.33
C GLN A 18 6.23 4.05 -13.24
N GLU A 19 6.38 4.49 -12.00
CA GLU A 19 6.79 3.65 -10.86
C GLU A 19 5.79 2.51 -10.63
N LEU A 20 4.48 2.81 -10.67
CA LEU A 20 3.45 1.78 -10.54
C LEU A 20 3.52 0.78 -11.69
N ARG A 21 3.64 1.23 -12.94
CA ARG A 21 3.72 0.38 -14.12
C ARG A 21 4.90 -0.58 -14.06
N GLU A 22 6.08 -0.09 -13.65
CA GLU A 22 7.26 -0.94 -13.41
C GLU A 22 6.98 -1.97 -12.31
N ARG A 23 6.27 -1.57 -11.26
CA ARG A 23 5.88 -2.46 -10.18
C ARG A 23 4.87 -3.52 -10.61
N LEU A 24 4.04 -3.27 -11.63
CA LEU A 24 3.05 -4.20 -12.17
C LEU A 24 3.62 -5.11 -13.29
N ASP A 25 4.85 -4.92 -13.71
CA ASP A 25 5.48 -5.77 -14.73
C ASP A 25 5.55 -7.24 -14.27
N GLY A 26 5.25 -8.16 -15.21
CA GLY A 26 5.22 -9.60 -14.93
C GLY A 26 4.07 -10.08 -14.03
N MET A 27 3.06 -9.25 -13.75
CA MET A 27 1.86 -9.66 -13.01
C MET A 27 1.08 -10.73 -13.80
N THR A 28 0.67 -11.80 -13.12
CA THR A 28 -0.15 -12.86 -13.72
C THR A 28 -1.65 -12.59 -13.55
N ASP A 29 -2.48 -13.24 -14.37
CA ASP A 29 -3.94 -13.11 -14.26
C ASP A 29 -4.45 -13.67 -12.92
N ASP A 30 -3.86 -14.76 -12.43
CA ASP A 30 -4.21 -15.33 -11.12
C ASP A 30 -3.90 -14.34 -9.97
N GLU A 31 -2.76 -13.65 -10.04
CA GLU A 31 -2.40 -12.58 -9.09
C GLU A 31 -3.36 -11.40 -9.19
N PHE A 32 -3.74 -11.01 -10.40
CA PHE A 32 -4.60 -9.86 -10.68
C PHE A 32 -5.99 -10.00 -10.03
N VAL A 33 -6.59 -11.20 -10.12
CA VAL A 33 -7.92 -11.47 -9.56
C VAL A 33 -7.89 -12.07 -8.16
N TRP A 34 -6.70 -12.28 -7.57
CA TRP A 34 -6.57 -12.91 -6.28
C TRP A 34 -7.29 -12.15 -5.17
N GLU A 35 -8.14 -12.86 -4.42
CA GLU A 35 -8.84 -12.35 -3.25
C GLU A 35 -7.98 -12.57 -1.99
N PRO A 36 -7.41 -11.51 -1.39
CA PRO A 36 -6.53 -11.64 -0.22
C PRO A 36 -7.28 -12.06 1.04
N ALA A 37 -8.61 -11.88 1.05
CA ALA A 37 -9.48 -12.34 2.13
C ALA A 37 -10.89 -12.63 1.59
N PRO A 38 -11.69 -13.51 2.25
CA PRO A 38 -13.08 -13.74 1.90
C PRO A 38 -13.89 -12.43 1.90
N GLY A 39 -14.63 -12.18 0.82
CA GLY A 39 -15.45 -10.98 0.68
C GLY A 39 -14.67 -9.72 0.28
N ALA A 40 -13.46 -9.88 -0.23
CA ALA A 40 -12.73 -8.79 -0.88
C ALA A 40 -13.56 -8.19 -2.03
N PHE A 41 -13.47 -6.86 -2.21
CA PHE A 41 -14.00 -6.23 -3.42
C PHE A 41 -13.20 -6.70 -4.63
N ALA A 42 -13.89 -7.21 -5.63
CA ALA A 42 -13.29 -7.88 -6.77
C ALA A 42 -13.98 -7.50 -8.09
N VAL A 43 -13.33 -7.85 -9.17
CA VAL A 43 -13.94 -7.93 -10.49
C VAL A 43 -14.26 -9.40 -10.75
N ARG A 44 -15.51 -9.69 -11.11
CA ARG A 44 -16.01 -11.04 -11.29
C ARG A 44 -16.65 -11.22 -12.66
N ARG A 45 -16.63 -12.45 -13.13
CA ARG A 45 -17.30 -12.77 -14.38
C ARG A 45 -18.82 -12.71 -14.21
N ASP A 46 -19.49 -11.95 -15.09
CA ASP A 46 -20.95 -11.88 -15.20
C ASP A 46 -21.34 -12.17 -16.67
N GLY A 47 -21.70 -13.42 -16.95
CA GLY A 47 -21.88 -13.90 -18.32
C GLY A 47 -20.57 -13.83 -19.12
N ASP A 48 -20.61 -13.11 -20.25
CA ASP A 48 -19.45 -12.90 -21.12
C ASP A 48 -18.64 -11.63 -20.76
N ALA A 49 -19.11 -10.84 -19.77
CA ALA A 49 -18.47 -9.60 -19.33
C ALA A 49 -17.80 -9.77 -17.95
N TRP A 50 -17.07 -8.74 -17.54
CA TRP A 50 -16.55 -8.58 -16.19
C TRP A 50 -17.27 -7.44 -15.50
N ALA A 51 -17.73 -7.66 -14.27
CA ALA A 51 -18.39 -6.71 -13.43
C ALA A 51 -17.62 -6.53 -12.11
N HIS A 52 -17.62 -5.33 -11.58
CA HIS A 52 -16.99 -5.02 -10.31
C HIS A 52 -17.99 -5.02 -9.15
N ASP A 53 -17.53 -5.41 -7.98
CA ASP A 53 -18.29 -5.22 -6.76
C ASP A 53 -18.42 -3.73 -6.47
N ARG A 54 -19.65 -3.21 -6.39
CA ARG A 54 -19.90 -1.80 -6.03
C ARG A 54 -19.70 -1.62 -4.52
N GLU A 55 -19.04 -0.54 -4.14
CA GLU A 55 -18.92 -0.18 -2.73
C GLU A 55 -20.31 0.04 -2.12
N ARG A 56 -20.66 -0.79 -1.15
CA ARG A 56 -21.93 -0.68 -0.40
C ARG A 56 -21.72 0.12 0.89
N GLY A 57 -21.24 1.37 0.75
CA GLY A 57 -20.90 2.23 1.88
C GLY A 57 -19.55 1.87 2.53
N PRO A 58 -19.13 2.56 3.60
CA PRO A 58 -17.86 2.32 4.25
C PRO A 58 -17.90 0.98 4.97
N ALA A 59 -17.64 -0.12 4.25
CA ALA A 59 -17.35 -1.41 4.86
C ALA A 59 -15.95 -1.30 5.49
N VAL A 60 -15.92 -0.92 6.74
CA VAL A 60 -14.69 -0.89 7.53
C VAL A 60 -14.07 -2.29 7.49
N GLY A 61 -12.88 -2.40 6.89
CA GLY A 61 -12.12 -3.63 6.83
C GLY A 61 -12.25 -4.46 5.54
N SER A 62 -12.94 -3.97 4.52
CA SER A 62 -12.94 -4.65 3.22
C SER A 62 -11.63 -4.41 2.47
N VAL A 63 -10.91 -5.50 2.19
CA VAL A 63 -9.75 -5.48 1.29
C VAL A 63 -10.23 -5.55 -0.16
N ARG A 64 -9.37 -5.19 -1.09
CA ARG A 64 -9.66 -5.14 -2.54
C ARG A 64 -8.72 -6.07 -3.28
N THR A 65 -9.14 -6.55 -4.45
CA THR A 65 -8.24 -7.21 -5.40
C THR A 65 -7.50 -6.18 -6.24
N ILE A 66 -6.38 -6.57 -6.86
CA ILE A 66 -5.66 -5.70 -7.80
C ILE A 66 -6.59 -5.35 -9.00
N ALA A 67 -7.41 -6.30 -9.46
CA ALA A 67 -8.38 -6.07 -10.52
C ALA A 67 -9.36 -4.94 -10.19
N TRP A 68 -9.90 -4.93 -8.97
CA TRP A 68 -10.80 -3.86 -8.53
C TRP A 68 -10.09 -2.51 -8.44
N LEU A 69 -8.88 -2.48 -7.88
CA LEU A 69 -8.07 -1.26 -7.76
C LEU A 69 -7.69 -0.68 -9.11
N ALA A 70 -7.28 -1.52 -10.05
CA ALA A 70 -6.94 -1.12 -11.42
C ALA A 70 -8.15 -0.52 -12.15
N GLY A 71 -9.30 -1.15 -12.02
CA GLY A 71 -10.56 -0.64 -12.55
C GLY A 71 -10.95 0.70 -11.92
N HIS A 72 -10.85 0.83 -10.59
CA HIS A 72 -11.16 2.07 -9.87
C HIS A 72 -10.25 3.25 -10.28
N VAL A 73 -8.94 3.02 -10.37
CA VAL A 73 -7.99 4.07 -10.81
C VAL A 73 -8.22 4.45 -12.26
N GLY A 74 -8.36 3.45 -13.16
CA GLY A 74 -8.58 3.69 -14.59
C GLY A 74 -9.88 4.42 -14.87
N SER A 75 -11.00 3.95 -14.30
CA SER A 75 -12.32 4.58 -14.48
C SER A 75 -12.36 5.99 -13.89
N GLY A 76 -11.77 6.19 -12.72
CA GLY A 76 -11.69 7.50 -12.08
C GLY A 76 -10.97 8.55 -12.92
N CYS A 77 -9.87 8.18 -13.58
CA CYS A 77 -9.17 9.05 -14.51
C CYS A 77 -9.93 9.27 -15.81
N LEU A 78 -10.48 8.20 -16.41
CA LEU A 78 -11.19 8.26 -17.69
C LEU A 78 -12.45 9.12 -17.60
N LEU A 79 -13.28 8.89 -16.57
CA LEU A 79 -14.49 9.68 -16.36
C LEU A 79 -14.17 11.15 -16.03
N ARG A 80 -13.11 11.44 -15.27
CA ARG A 80 -12.70 12.83 -15.03
C ARG A 80 -12.21 13.51 -16.30
N ALA A 81 -11.48 12.81 -17.16
CA ALA A 81 -11.09 13.34 -18.46
C ALA A 81 -12.34 13.69 -19.29
N GLU A 82 -13.28 12.76 -19.39
CA GLU A 82 -14.54 12.95 -20.12
C GLU A 82 -15.35 14.12 -19.58
N TYR A 83 -15.50 14.23 -18.27
CA TYR A 83 -16.28 15.29 -17.64
C TYR A 83 -15.52 16.60 -17.38
N THR A 84 -14.27 16.70 -17.84
CA THR A 84 -13.47 17.94 -17.79
C THR A 84 -13.25 18.51 -19.18
N VAL A 85 -12.99 17.67 -20.19
CA VAL A 85 -12.65 18.08 -21.56
C VAL A 85 -13.44 17.37 -22.65
N GLY A 86 -14.19 16.29 -22.33
CA GLY A 86 -14.99 15.53 -23.27
C GLY A 86 -16.42 16.03 -23.38
N ASP A 87 -17.28 15.22 -23.98
CA ASP A 87 -18.66 15.53 -24.32
C ASP A 87 -19.66 15.23 -23.19
N HIS A 88 -19.20 14.73 -22.04
CA HIS A 88 -20.00 14.34 -20.86
C HIS A 88 -21.02 13.24 -21.14
N LEU A 89 -20.68 12.30 -22.03
CA LEU A 89 -21.59 11.23 -22.47
C LEU A 89 -21.27 9.88 -21.84
N LEU A 90 -20.01 9.63 -21.45
CA LEU A 90 -19.58 8.35 -20.88
C LEU A 90 -20.16 8.16 -19.49
N ALA A 91 -20.89 7.07 -19.27
CA ALA A 91 -21.35 6.67 -17.95
C ALA A 91 -20.46 5.56 -17.33
N ASP A 92 -20.48 5.44 -16.01
CA ASP A 92 -19.75 4.38 -15.30
C ASP A 92 -20.20 2.97 -15.78
N ASP A 93 -21.49 2.80 -16.08
CA ASP A 93 -22.06 1.55 -16.58
C ASP A 93 -21.65 1.22 -18.04
N ASP A 94 -21.08 2.17 -18.79
CA ASP A 94 -20.54 1.95 -20.13
C ASP A 94 -19.10 1.39 -20.09
N LEU A 95 -18.45 1.43 -18.94
CA LEU A 95 -17.06 0.99 -18.80
C LEU A 95 -16.96 -0.54 -18.72
N VAL A 96 -16.11 -1.10 -19.54
CA VAL A 96 -15.77 -2.52 -19.50
C VAL A 96 -14.63 -2.72 -18.50
N TRP A 97 -14.94 -3.40 -17.42
CA TRP A 97 -13.95 -3.67 -16.39
C TRP A 97 -12.96 -4.76 -16.83
N PRO A 98 -11.67 -4.61 -16.53
CA PRO A 98 -10.65 -5.56 -16.96
C PRO A 98 -10.71 -6.86 -16.16
N GLY A 99 -10.60 -7.99 -16.85
CA GLY A 99 -10.59 -9.33 -16.26
C GLY A 99 -9.24 -10.02 -16.27
N THR A 100 -8.23 -9.41 -16.91
CA THR A 100 -6.85 -9.91 -16.97
C THR A 100 -5.84 -8.84 -16.55
N ALA A 101 -4.66 -9.27 -16.16
CA ALA A 101 -3.58 -8.38 -15.75
C ALA A 101 -3.21 -7.38 -16.87
N ALA A 102 -3.09 -7.87 -18.10
CA ALA A 102 -2.76 -7.04 -19.27
C ALA A 102 -3.86 -6.00 -19.55
N GLU A 103 -5.13 -6.40 -19.50
CA GLU A 103 -6.26 -5.48 -19.66
C GLU A 103 -6.31 -4.44 -18.55
N GLY A 104 -6.01 -4.83 -17.30
CA GLY A 104 -5.98 -3.93 -16.15
C GLY A 104 -4.94 -2.83 -16.29
N VAL A 105 -3.72 -3.19 -16.68
CA VAL A 105 -2.64 -2.22 -16.95
C VAL A 105 -3.02 -1.30 -18.10
N ALA A 106 -3.55 -1.85 -19.21
CA ALA A 106 -3.95 -1.06 -20.38
C ALA A 106 -5.10 -0.09 -20.04
N PHE A 107 -6.08 -0.52 -19.25
CA PHE A 107 -7.20 0.32 -18.82
C PHE A 107 -6.76 1.49 -17.93
N MET A 108 -5.84 1.25 -16.98
CA MET A 108 -5.23 2.33 -16.20
C MET A 108 -4.44 3.29 -17.08
N GLU A 109 -3.62 2.75 -18.01
CA GLU A 109 -2.81 3.57 -18.93
C GLU A 109 -3.70 4.47 -19.80
N GLU A 110 -4.80 3.94 -20.32
CA GLU A 110 -5.78 4.70 -21.11
C GLU A 110 -6.40 5.84 -20.29
N GLY A 111 -6.91 5.54 -19.09
CA GLY A 111 -7.53 6.54 -18.22
C GLY A 111 -6.55 7.64 -17.79
N ILE A 112 -5.36 7.24 -17.36
CA ILE A 112 -4.31 8.18 -16.90
C ILE A 112 -3.86 9.05 -18.07
N ARG A 113 -3.67 8.48 -19.26
CA ARG A 113 -3.30 9.22 -20.48
C ARG A 113 -4.39 10.21 -20.87
N ALA A 114 -5.66 9.80 -20.90
CA ALA A 114 -6.79 10.68 -21.22
C ALA A 114 -6.85 11.87 -20.24
N TRP A 115 -6.72 11.60 -18.94
CA TRP A 115 -6.70 12.63 -17.90
C TRP A 115 -5.52 13.58 -18.06
N ARG A 116 -4.33 13.05 -18.21
CA ARG A 116 -3.09 13.83 -18.40
C ARG A 116 -3.13 14.71 -19.64
N ASP A 117 -3.62 14.17 -20.79
CA ASP A 117 -3.70 14.89 -22.05
C ASP A 117 -4.73 16.02 -21.99
N GLY A 118 -5.87 15.77 -21.31
CA GLY A 118 -6.87 16.79 -21.03
C GLY A 118 -6.30 17.93 -20.18
N LEU A 119 -5.62 17.61 -19.09
CA LEU A 119 -4.98 18.59 -18.21
C LEU A 119 -3.86 19.36 -18.89
N GLY A 120 -3.14 18.75 -19.83
CA GLY A 120 -2.06 19.39 -20.59
C GLY A 120 -2.54 20.56 -21.47
N GLN A 121 -3.85 20.67 -21.71
CA GLN A 121 -4.46 21.74 -22.47
C GLN A 121 -4.99 22.88 -21.58
N MET A 122 -5.04 22.69 -20.24
CA MET A 122 -5.61 23.65 -19.30
C MET A 122 -4.69 24.84 -19.06
N THR A 123 -5.30 25.99 -18.82
CA THR A 123 -4.63 27.23 -18.41
C THR A 123 -4.62 27.36 -16.89
N ASP A 124 -3.90 28.36 -16.36
CA ASP A 124 -3.96 28.69 -14.92
C ASP A 124 -5.33 29.18 -14.48
N GLU A 125 -6.12 29.79 -15.37
CA GLU A 125 -7.50 30.16 -15.12
C GLU A 125 -8.39 28.90 -15.00
N ASP A 126 -8.25 27.94 -15.93
CA ASP A 126 -8.95 26.64 -15.83
C ASP A 126 -8.60 25.92 -14.53
N ALA A 127 -7.32 25.91 -14.15
CA ALA A 127 -6.85 25.28 -12.91
C ALA A 127 -7.50 25.86 -11.65
N ALA A 128 -7.82 27.15 -11.67
CA ALA A 128 -8.48 27.84 -10.55
C ALA A 128 -10.01 27.81 -10.64
N THR A 129 -10.58 27.36 -11.77
CA THR A 129 -12.04 27.41 -12.00
C THR A 129 -12.74 26.31 -11.21
N ILE A 130 -13.73 26.70 -10.39
CA ILE A 130 -14.63 25.80 -9.67
C ILE A 130 -15.67 25.22 -10.68
N GLY A 131 -15.94 23.92 -10.58
CA GLY A 131 -16.88 23.24 -11.45
C GLY A 131 -16.37 23.04 -12.88
N ARG A 132 -15.06 23.17 -13.13
CA ARG A 132 -14.44 22.84 -14.41
C ARG A 132 -14.55 21.36 -14.75
N SER A 133 -14.44 20.49 -13.75
CA SER A 133 -14.81 19.08 -13.81
C SER A 133 -16.24 18.90 -13.30
N GLN A 134 -17.05 18.15 -14.06
CA GLN A 134 -18.45 17.82 -13.73
C GLN A 134 -18.61 16.33 -13.50
N TYR A 135 -17.62 15.69 -12.90
CA TYR A 135 -17.60 14.25 -12.63
C TYR A 135 -18.94 13.76 -12.08
N PRO A 136 -19.48 12.62 -12.58
CA PRO A 136 -20.76 12.08 -12.16
C PRO A 136 -20.84 11.89 -10.64
N GLY A 137 -22.02 12.19 -10.08
CA GLY A 137 -22.23 12.15 -8.61
C GLY A 137 -21.91 13.45 -7.90
N GLY A 138 -21.40 14.48 -8.61
CA GLY A 138 -21.24 15.84 -8.10
C GLY A 138 -20.10 16.03 -7.12
N LEU A 139 -19.17 15.08 -7.04
CA LEU A 139 -18.02 15.16 -6.12
C LEU A 139 -17.08 16.33 -6.45
N ASP A 140 -16.91 16.65 -7.72
CA ASP A 140 -15.93 17.63 -8.20
C ASP A 140 -16.53 19.05 -8.39
N ARG A 141 -17.86 19.16 -8.38
CA ARG A 141 -18.59 20.36 -8.79
C ARG A 141 -18.21 21.63 -8.01
N ASP A 142 -17.94 21.48 -6.72
CA ASP A 142 -17.71 22.60 -5.81
C ASP A 142 -16.20 22.85 -5.54
N LEU A 143 -15.33 22.17 -6.29
CA LEU A 143 -13.88 22.25 -6.14
C LEU A 143 -13.23 22.92 -7.35
N PRO A 144 -12.14 23.68 -7.15
CA PRO A 144 -11.30 24.14 -8.26
C PRO A 144 -10.57 22.93 -8.88
N LEU A 145 -10.34 22.99 -10.20
CA LEU A 145 -9.72 21.88 -10.93
C LEU A 145 -8.39 21.43 -10.32
N ILE A 146 -7.56 22.35 -9.84
CA ILE A 146 -6.26 22.02 -9.24
C ILE A 146 -6.39 21.08 -8.01
N ASP A 147 -7.42 21.24 -7.19
CA ASP A 147 -7.67 20.41 -6.02
C ASP A 147 -8.11 19.00 -6.45
N ILE A 148 -8.87 18.90 -7.55
CA ILE A 148 -9.27 17.63 -8.14
C ILE A 148 -8.06 16.88 -8.70
N VAL A 149 -7.14 17.60 -9.38
CA VAL A 149 -5.89 17.01 -9.88
C VAL A 149 -5.02 16.49 -8.73
N TRP A 150 -4.86 17.29 -7.67
CA TRP A 150 -4.14 16.86 -6.47
C TRP A 150 -4.79 15.62 -5.84
N TRP A 151 -6.11 15.60 -5.73
CA TRP A 151 -6.84 14.47 -5.17
C TRP A 151 -6.69 13.20 -6.03
N GLN A 152 -6.79 13.32 -7.37
CA GLN A 152 -6.63 12.18 -8.28
C GLN A 152 -5.20 11.61 -8.26
N ASN A 153 -4.18 12.46 -8.16
CA ASN A 153 -2.81 12.00 -7.97
C ASN A 153 -2.65 11.23 -6.66
N ARG A 154 -3.28 11.71 -5.58
CA ARG A 154 -3.30 11.00 -4.29
C ARG A 154 -3.97 9.62 -4.42
N GLU A 155 -5.07 9.50 -5.15
CA GLU A 155 -5.75 8.23 -5.41
C GLU A 155 -4.82 7.25 -6.15
N LEU A 156 -4.11 7.71 -7.18
CA LEU A 156 -3.14 6.88 -7.90
C LEU A 156 -2.02 6.39 -6.98
N ILE A 157 -1.44 7.27 -6.17
CA ILE A 157 -0.35 6.92 -5.25
C ILE A 157 -0.85 5.97 -4.17
N HIS A 158 -2.00 6.25 -3.57
CA HIS A 158 -2.60 5.46 -2.51
C HIS A 158 -2.90 4.02 -2.98
N HIS A 159 -3.65 3.90 -4.07
CA HIS A 159 -4.03 2.59 -4.61
C HIS A 159 -2.88 1.88 -5.32
N GLY A 160 -1.92 2.62 -5.86
CA GLY A 160 -0.68 2.07 -6.39
C GLY A 160 0.15 1.36 -5.31
N ALA A 161 0.27 1.98 -4.14
CA ALA A 161 0.94 1.37 -2.99
C ALA A 161 0.17 0.13 -2.47
N GLU A 162 -1.17 0.17 -2.48
CA GLU A 162 -2.03 -0.97 -2.12
C GLU A 162 -1.82 -2.14 -3.08
N MET A 163 -1.84 -1.90 -4.41
CA MET A 163 -1.54 -2.91 -5.43
C MET A 163 -0.15 -3.51 -5.26
N ALA A 164 0.86 -2.69 -5.01
CA ALA A 164 2.23 -3.16 -4.76
C ALA A 164 2.32 -4.07 -3.53
N CYS A 165 1.63 -3.72 -2.44
CA CYS A 165 1.55 -4.53 -1.22
C CYS A 165 0.84 -5.87 -1.48
N LEU A 166 -0.25 -5.87 -2.25
CA LEU A 166 -0.97 -7.09 -2.62
C LEU A 166 -0.10 -8.02 -3.47
N ARG A 167 0.71 -7.50 -4.39
CA ARG A 167 1.69 -8.27 -5.16
C ARG A 167 2.72 -8.95 -4.27
N ASP A 168 3.30 -8.21 -3.32
CA ASP A 168 4.28 -8.76 -2.38
C ASP A 168 3.65 -9.87 -1.52
N LEU A 169 2.41 -9.65 -1.07
CA LEU A 169 1.68 -10.62 -0.26
C LEU A 169 1.35 -11.90 -1.07
N TYR A 170 0.86 -11.74 -2.32
CA TYR A 170 0.61 -12.88 -3.20
C TYR A 170 1.87 -13.69 -3.44
N GLY A 171 2.99 -13.04 -3.80
CA GLY A 171 4.27 -13.69 -4.02
C GLY A 171 4.77 -14.43 -2.78
N ALA A 172 4.62 -13.83 -1.59
CA ALA A 172 5.02 -14.44 -0.33
C ALA A 172 4.18 -15.68 0.04
N LEU A 173 2.88 -15.66 -0.29
CA LEU A 173 1.96 -16.79 -0.01
C LEU A 173 2.04 -17.89 -1.06
N ALA A 174 2.32 -17.54 -2.33
CA ALA A 174 2.49 -18.50 -3.43
C ALA A 174 3.84 -19.21 -3.38
N THR A 175 4.85 -18.59 -2.78
CA THR A 175 6.15 -19.21 -2.53
C THR A 175 6.05 -19.97 -1.22
N PRO A 176 6.10 -21.33 -1.22
CA PRO A 176 6.18 -22.07 0.05
C PRO A 176 7.35 -21.46 0.83
N PRO A 177 7.19 -21.26 2.15
CA PRO A 177 8.30 -20.80 2.97
C PRO A 177 9.50 -21.67 2.60
N PRO A 178 10.69 -21.11 2.38
CA PRO A 178 11.88 -21.92 2.13
C PRO A 178 11.82 -23.01 3.19
N SER A 179 11.83 -24.29 2.73
CA SER A 179 11.78 -25.45 3.64
C SER A 179 12.70 -25.08 4.76
N GLU A 180 12.21 -25.03 6.00
CA GLU A 180 13.00 -24.57 7.13
C GLU A 180 14.36 -25.27 7.04
N THR A 181 15.28 -24.66 6.30
CA THR A 181 16.68 -24.96 6.50
C THR A 181 16.84 -24.51 7.93
N PRO A 182 17.11 -25.43 8.88
CA PRO A 182 17.25 -25.03 10.26
C PRO A 182 18.16 -23.82 10.22
N MET A 183 17.63 -22.68 10.63
CA MET A 183 18.35 -21.40 10.49
C MET A 183 19.58 -21.61 11.35
N GLY A 184 20.68 -21.98 10.67
CA GLY A 184 21.79 -22.73 11.21
C GLY A 184 22.38 -22.00 12.40
N ASP A 185 23.13 -22.71 13.25
CA ASP A 185 23.86 -22.27 14.44
C ASP A 185 24.48 -20.87 14.35
N ALA A 186 24.84 -20.43 13.13
CA ALA A 186 25.38 -19.10 12.86
C ALA A 186 24.40 -17.94 13.13
N HIS A 187 23.09 -18.11 12.86
CA HIS A 187 22.11 -17.06 13.12
C HIS A 187 21.75 -17.00 14.61
N THR A 188 21.56 -18.16 15.24
CA THR A 188 21.34 -18.25 16.68
C THR A 188 22.56 -17.73 17.45
N SER A 189 23.77 -18.01 16.95
CA SER A 189 25.03 -17.48 17.49
C SER A 189 25.10 -15.94 17.43
N GLY A 190 24.65 -15.33 16.30
CA GLY A 190 24.61 -13.86 16.16
C GLY A 190 23.60 -13.18 17.08
N ILE A 191 22.42 -13.83 17.30
CA ILE A 191 21.42 -13.35 18.27
C ILE A 191 22.00 -13.45 19.69
N ARG A 192 22.62 -14.58 20.05
CA ARG A 192 23.26 -14.79 21.36
C ARG A 192 24.31 -13.71 21.63
N GLU A 193 25.24 -13.50 20.70
CA GLU A 193 26.29 -12.47 20.84
C GLU A 193 25.70 -11.07 21.07
N THR A 194 24.59 -10.76 20.41
CA THR A 194 23.90 -9.48 20.56
C THR A 194 23.24 -9.36 21.93
N VAL A 195 22.55 -10.40 22.41
CA VAL A 195 21.94 -10.46 23.73
C VAL A 195 23.01 -10.33 24.82
N ASP A 196 24.09 -11.12 24.76
CA ASP A 196 25.19 -11.09 25.73
C ASP A 196 25.86 -9.71 25.76
N ARG A 197 26.04 -9.06 24.65
CA ARG A 197 26.60 -7.69 24.57
C ARG A 197 25.67 -6.67 25.23
N MET A 198 24.34 -6.80 25.04
CA MET A 198 23.35 -5.93 25.69
C MET A 198 23.35 -6.14 27.20
N GLU A 199 23.36 -7.39 27.67
CA GLU A 199 23.45 -7.72 29.10
C GLU A 199 24.68 -7.10 29.73
N ARG A 200 25.86 -7.37 29.17
CA ARG A 200 27.13 -6.79 29.70
C ARG A 200 27.09 -5.27 29.77
N ARG A 201 26.49 -4.62 28.73
CA ARG A 201 26.43 -3.15 28.70
C ARG A 201 25.48 -2.58 29.75
N LEU A 202 24.33 -3.24 29.99
CA LEU A 202 23.38 -2.79 31.02
C LEU A 202 23.84 -3.13 32.43
N ALA A 203 24.53 -4.27 32.62
CA ALA A 203 25.11 -4.65 33.92
C ALA A 203 26.32 -3.76 34.32
N ALA A 204 26.97 -3.13 33.34
CA ALA A 204 28.06 -2.20 33.58
C ALA A 204 27.59 -0.75 33.84
N ASP A 205 26.29 -0.51 33.86
CA ASP A 205 25.71 0.81 34.16
C ASP A 205 25.60 0.97 35.70
N ASP A 206 26.29 1.94 36.26
CA ASP A 206 26.33 2.22 37.72
C ASP A 206 25.03 2.85 38.27
N ASP A 207 24.02 3.08 37.40
CA ASP A 207 22.75 3.65 37.84
C ASP A 207 21.90 2.62 38.61
N GLU A 208 21.53 2.99 39.87
CA GLU A 208 20.76 2.12 40.77
C GLU A 208 19.42 1.64 40.18
N ARG A 209 18.80 2.45 39.32
CA ARG A 209 17.56 2.09 38.63
C ARG A 209 17.81 1.01 37.58
N THR A 210 18.89 1.15 36.81
CA THR A 210 19.30 0.14 35.83
C THR A 210 19.64 -1.17 36.55
N ALA A 211 20.33 -1.13 37.64
CA ALA A 211 20.61 -2.34 38.44
C ALA A 211 19.34 -3.04 38.94
N ARG A 212 18.34 -2.28 39.40
CA ARG A 212 17.04 -2.86 39.82
C ARG A 212 16.27 -3.48 38.65
N LEU A 213 16.29 -2.85 37.47
CA LEU A 213 15.65 -3.37 36.26
C LEU A 213 16.37 -4.64 35.76
N MET A 214 17.71 -4.67 35.81
CA MET A 214 18.49 -5.86 35.47
C MET A 214 18.21 -7.02 36.44
N ALA A 215 18.13 -6.78 37.72
CA ALA A 215 17.75 -7.81 38.69
C ALA A 215 16.31 -8.34 38.49
N ALA A 216 15.38 -7.52 37.95
CA ALA A 216 14.06 -7.98 37.57
C ALA A 216 14.10 -8.82 36.28
N TYR A 217 14.88 -8.42 35.28
CA TYR A 217 15.14 -9.18 34.06
C TYR A 217 15.72 -10.56 34.35
N GLU A 218 16.78 -10.66 35.17
CA GLU A 218 17.41 -11.95 35.53
C GLU A 218 16.42 -12.94 36.13
N ARG A 219 15.42 -12.48 36.89
CA ARG A 219 14.36 -13.34 37.43
C ARG A 219 13.39 -13.87 36.37
N LEU A 220 13.36 -13.29 35.16
CA LEU A 220 12.52 -13.77 34.05
C LEU A 220 13.20 -14.83 33.19
N ILE A 221 14.54 -14.91 33.18
CA ILE A 221 15.30 -15.85 32.35
C ILE A 221 14.85 -17.29 32.57
N PRO A 222 14.74 -17.83 33.81
CA PRO A 222 14.30 -19.19 34.02
C PRO A 222 12.89 -19.50 33.49
N ARG A 223 12.03 -18.46 33.40
CA ARG A 223 10.68 -18.60 32.82
C ARG A 223 10.74 -18.70 31.31
N PHE A 224 11.56 -17.88 30.65
CA PHE A 224 11.76 -17.99 29.20
C PHE A 224 12.32 -19.36 28.83
N GLU A 225 13.27 -19.87 29.59
CA GLU A 225 13.84 -21.21 29.37
C GLU A 225 12.83 -22.34 29.59
N ALA A 226 11.94 -22.20 30.57
CA ALA A 226 10.92 -23.21 30.86
C ALA A 226 9.74 -23.21 29.90
N ASP A 227 9.31 -22.00 29.44
CA ASP A 227 8.08 -21.83 28.69
C ASP A 227 8.28 -21.98 27.17
N LEU A 228 9.48 -21.67 26.64
CA LEU A 228 9.72 -21.57 25.20
C LEU A 228 10.45 -22.77 24.59
N GLY A 229 11.24 -23.52 25.36
CA GLY A 229 11.86 -24.79 24.95
C GLY A 229 12.87 -24.73 23.78
N ASP A 230 12.79 -23.71 22.93
CA ASP A 230 13.71 -23.46 21.82
C ASP A 230 14.67 -22.34 22.17
N GLU A 231 15.96 -22.58 21.96
CA GLU A 231 17.02 -21.65 22.35
C GLU A 231 16.90 -20.29 21.62
N ARG A 232 16.49 -20.29 20.36
CA ARG A 232 16.32 -19.07 19.58
C ARG A 232 15.20 -18.20 20.15
N ASP A 233 14.06 -18.81 20.50
CA ASP A 233 12.92 -18.10 21.06
C ASP A 233 13.22 -17.55 22.45
N VAL A 234 13.99 -18.29 23.25
CA VAL A 234 14.54 -17.82 24.52
C VAL A 234 15.42 -16.58 24.31
N LEU A 235 16.35 -16.62 23.35
CA LEU A 235 17.25 -15.51 23.05
C LEU A 235 16.51 -14.29 22.54
N LEU A 236 15.49 -14.45 21.67
CA LEU A 236 14.66 -13.35 21.18
C LEU A 236 13.86 -12.71 22.31
N SER A 237 13.30 -13.52 23.23
CA SER A 237 12.56 -13.03 24.39
C SER A 237 13.46 -12.30 25.38
N ARG A 238 14.68 -12.78 25.61
CA ARG A 238 15.71 -12.09 26.39
C ARG A 238 16.10 -10.76 25.77
N GLY A 239 16.32 -10.72 24.45
CA GLY A 239 16.63 -9.50 23.71
C GLY A 239 15.51 -8.46 23.81
N ALA A 240 14.24 -8.85 23.64
CA ALA A 240 13.09 -7.98 23.79
C ALA A 240 12.98 -7.40 25.22
N ALA A 241 13.15 -8.23 26.24
CA ALA A 241 13.14 -7.79 27.63
C ALA A 241 14.29 -6.80 27.94
N LEU A 242 15.49 -7.02 27.43
CA LEU A 242 16.62 -6.10 27.56
C LEU A 242 16.37 -4.75 26.87
N MET A 243 15.68 -4.75 25.72
CA MET A 243 15.27 -3.49 25.09
C MET A 243 14.32 -2.69 25.98
N LEU A 244 13.36 -3.35 26.65
CA LEU A 244 12.47 -2.70 27.61
C LEU A 244 13.23 -2.16 28.83
N VAL A 245 14.18 -2.91 29.38
CA VAL A 245 15.07 -2.46 30.46
C VAL A 245 15.83 -1.19 30.03
N ARG A 246 16.44 -1.22 28.84
CA ARG A 246 17.18 -0.08 28.29
C ARG A 246 16.30 1.16 28.11
N GLU A 247 15.08 0.98 27.61
CA GLU A 247 14.13 2.07 27.42
C GLU A 247 13.66 2.64 28.78
N ALA A 248 13.33 1.77 29.74
CA ALA A 248 12.92 2.17 31.07
C ALA A 248 14.05 2.90 31.84
N ALA A 249 15.31 2.48 31.64
CA ALA A 249 16.46 3.15 32.22
C ALA A 249 16.70 4.58 31.66
N ARG A 250 16.32 4.82 30.39
CA ARG A 250 16.48 6.13 29.73
C ARG A 250 15.42 7.16 30.10
N ARG A 251 14.23 6.72 30.52
CA ARG A 251 13.14 7.62 30.93
C ARG A 251 13.46 8.22 32.32
N ARG A 252 14.17 9.34 32.30
CA ARG A 252 14.45 10.17 33.48
C ARG A 252 13.30 11.09 33.80
#